data_baf0331105454405f25c8d01d000e91c
#
_entry.id   baf0331105454405f25c8d01d000e91c
#
_cell.length_a   1.000
_cell.length_b   1.000
_cell.length_c   1.000
_cell.angle_alpha   90.00
_cell.angle_beta   90.00
_cell.angle_gamma   90.00
#
_symmetry.space_group_name_H-M   'P 1'
#
loop_
_entity.id
_entity.type
_entity.pdbx_description
1 polymer ?
#
loop_
_entity_poly.entity_id
_entity_poly.type
_entity_poly.pdbx_seq_one_letter_code
_entity_poly.pdbx_strand_id
1 'polypeptide(L)'
;MKNILQNLTHRRMRLGGSNVIRHVTSGSSWTLSVGSQRLPLSVLGAAVFDTHIVTDSALTIGQRVTIVWGASDMESGIAIPGIVHWIGFGKHSNEAGIALHEPLPEDLTVKPQGGSRSNIRYECRVPGVLAWSSESEVSVAAIAMNYSRDGICFQVSVAPPVETPVKFAWDRSGQKNSLAGVVRWVIGQNGGFLTGCELITDHGYLISGVTV
;
A
#
# COMPACT_ATOMS: atom_id res chain seq x y z
N MET A 1 -29.09 -8.93 -31.06
CA MET A 1 -28.29 -8.61 -29.85
C MET A 1 -27.75 -9.94 -29.33
N LYS A 2 -26.54 -10.32 -29.75
CA LYS A 2 -25.88 -11.60 -29.35
C LYS A 2 -24.72 -11.28 -28.43
N ASN A 3 -24.70 -12.02 -27.34
CA ASN A 3 -23.74 -12.05 -26.23
C ASN A 3 -22.27 -11.82 -26.61
N ILE A 4 -21.68 -10.73 -26.07
CA ILE A 4 -20.23 -10.52 -25.96
C ILE A 4 -19.83 -10.78 -24.51
N LEU A 5 -20.01 -12.02 -24.06
CA LEU A 5 -19.55 -12.48 -22.76
C LEU A 5 -18.94 -13.88 -22.90
N GLN A 6 -17.87 -14.00 -23.67
CA GLN A 6 -17.01 -15.18 -23.68
C GLN A 6 -15.65 -14.78 -24.18
N ASN A 7 -14.70 -14.74 -23.27
CA ASN A 7 -13.30 -15.18 -23.33
C ASN A 7 -12.43 -14.43 -22.31
N LEU A 8 -12.72 -14.66 -21.03
CA LEU A 8 -11.75 -14.44 -19.96
C LEU A 8 -10.93 -15.72 -19.81
N THR A 9 -9.87 -15.85 -20.57
CA THR A 9 -8.88 -16.93 -20.37
C THR A 9 -7.94 -16.55 -19.23
N HIS A 10 -8.16 -17.12 -18.05
CA HIS A 10 -7.26 -17.05 -16.92
C HIS A 10 -5.98 -17.86 -17.22
N ARG A 11 -4.92 -17.21 -17.58
CA ARG A 11 -3.60 -17.84 -17.66
C ARG A 11 -2.85 -17.60 -16.35
N ARG A 12 -2.80 -18.63 -15.51
CA ARG A 12 -2.00 -18.66 -14.28
C ARG A 12 -0.54 -18.89 -14.65
N MET A 13 0.31 -17.87 -14.51
CA MET A 13 1.77 -18.07 -14.52
C MET A 13 2.28 -18.04 -13.07
N ARG A 14 2.93 -19.12 -12.65
CA ARG A 14 3.69 -19.15 -11.40
C ARG A 14 5.06 -18.54 -11.67
N LEU A 15 5.31 -17.38 -11.12
CA LEU A 15 6.65 -16.81 -10.95
C LEU A 15 6.91 -16.78 -9.45
N GLY A 16 7.80 -17.67 -8.99
CA GLY A 16 8.44 -17.59 -7.68
C GLY A 16 7.54 -17.35 -6.45
N GLY A 17 6.42 -18.07 -6.30
CA GLY A 17 5.60 -18.03 -5.08
C GLY A 17 4.50 -16.97 -5.03
N SER A 18 4.47 -15.99 -5.90
CA SER A 18 3.38 -15.01 -6.03
C SER A 18 2.46 -15.36 -7.18
N ASN A 19 1.16 -15.50 -6.93
CA ASN A 19 0.17 -15.67 -7.99
C ASN A 19 -0.15 -14.30 -8.61
N VAL A 20 0.50 -13.93 -9.70
CA VAL A 20 0.18 -12.73 -10.47
C VAL A 20 -1.12 -12.96 -11.25
N ILE A 21 -2.17 -12.21 -10.93
CA ILE A 21 -3.39 -12.19 -11.74
C ILE A 21 -3.17 -11.19 -12.86
N ARG A 22 -2.98 -11.69 -14.08
CA ARG A 22 -3.05 -10.84 -15.28
C ARG A 22 -4.51 -10.81 -15.73
N HIS A 23 -5.23 -9.73 -15.45
CA HIS A 23 -6.44 -9.40 -16.18
C HIS A 23 -6.02 -8.86 -17.55
N VAL A 24 -6.01 -9.73 -18.54
CA VAL A 24 -5.84 -9.32 -19.94
C VAL A 24 -7.23 -9.34 -20.58
N THR A 25 -7.91 -8.21 -20.57
CA THR A 25 -8.92 -7.95 -21.58
C THR A 25 -8.14 -7.71 -22.89
N SER A 26 -8.51 -8.38 -23.97
CA SER A 26 -7.84 -8.24 -25.27
C SER A 26 -7.78 -6.76 -25.67
N GLY A 27 -6.59 -6.18 -25.71
CA GLY A 27 -6.33 -4.81 -26.15
C GLY A 27 -6.08 -3.76 -25.08
N SER A 28 -6.35 -4.02 -23.78
CA SER A 28 -6.07 -3.06 -22.71
C SER A 28 -4.92 -3.54 -21.83
N SER A 29 -3.98 -2.66 -21.52
CA SER A 29 -2.82 -2.96 -20.69
C SER A 29 -2.58 -1.88 -19.66
N TRP A 30 -1.96 -2.27 -18.55
CA TRP A 30 -1.42 -1.34 -17.57
C TRP A 30 0.00 -0.94 -17.99
N THR A 31 0.26 0.36 -17.95
CA THR A 31 1.60 0.91 -18.16
C THR A 31 1.93 1.93 -17.08
N LEU A 32 3.21 2.10 -16.80
CA LEU A 32 3.75 3.11 -15.89
C LEU A 32 4.47 4.17 -16.72
N SER A 33 4.08 5.42 -16.58
CA SER A 33 4.84 6.55 -17.15
C SER A 33 5.75 7.14 -16.08
N VAL A 34 7.03 7.24 -16.40
CA VAL A 34 8.07 7.85 -15.58
C VAL A 34 8.78 8.90 -16.45
N GLY A 35 8.48 10.18 -16.23
CA GLY A 35 8.88 11.23 -17.18
C GLY A 35 8.31 10.96 -18.56
N SER A 36 9.18 10.85 -19.57
CA SER A 36 8.80 10.54 -20.97
C SER A 36 8.79 9.04 -21.29
N GLN A 37 9.22 8.18 -20.37
CA GLN A 37 9.28 6.74 -20.58
C GLN A 37 7.98 6.06 -20.22
N ARG A 38 7.60 5.05 -21.02
CA ARG A 38 6.51 4.12 -20.73
C ARG A 38 7.07 2.74 -20.47
N LEU A 39 6.65 2.16 -19.38
CA LEU A 39 7.14 0.90 -18.89
C LEU A 39 5.96 -0.05 -18.72
N PRO A 40 6.09 -1.31 -19.15
CA PRO A 40 5.08 -2.32 -18.84
C PRO A 40 5.05 -2.56 -17.33
N LEU A 41 3.86 -2.81 -16.79
CA LEU A 41 3.71 -3.20 -15.40
C LEU A 41 2.69 -4.34 -15.25
N SER A 42 2.81 -5.06 -14.13
CA SER A 42 1.79 -6.02 -13.66
C SER A 42 1.22 -5.51 -12.35
N VAL A 43 -0.11 -5.49 -12.24
CA VAL A 43 -0.81 -5.10 -11.01
C VAL A 43 -0.99 -6.33 -10.13
N LEU A 44 -0.50 -6.27 -8.89
CA LEU A 44 -0.68 -7.29 -7.85
C LEU A 44 -1.92 -7.01 -6.99
N GLY A 45 -2.27 -5.75 -6.85
CA GLY A 45 -3.43 -5.24 -6.13
C GLY A 45 -3.70 -3.80 -6.50
N ALA A 46 -4.97 -3.40 -6.49
CA ALA A 46 -5.37 -2.03 -6.75
C ALA A 46 -6.56 -1.67 -5.85
N ALA A 47 -6.38 -0.70 -5.00
CA ALA A 47 -7.39 -0.07 -4.16
C ALA A 47 -7.73 1.31 -4.74
N VAL A 48 -8.75 1.97 -4.19
CA VAL A 48 -9.25 3.25 -4.72
C VAL A 48 -8.15 4.31 -4.86
N PHE A 49 -7.21 4.37 -3.91
CA PHE A 49 -6.13 5.37 -3.90
C PHE A 49 -4.73 4.75 -3.81
N ASP A 50 -4.60 3.46 -4.15
CA ASP A 50 -3.34 2.76 -3.99
C ASP A 50 -3.21 1.60 -4.97
N THR A 51 -2.01 1.38 -5.51
CA THR A 51 -1.72 0.23 -6.35
C THR A 51 -0.41 -0.44 -5.94
N HIS A 52 -0.44 -1.77 -5.89
CA HIS A 52 0.75 -2.61 -5.74
C HIS A 52 1.10 -3.21 -7.09
N ILE A 53 2.27 -2.88 -7.58
CA ILE A 53 2.72 -3.24 -8.93
C ILE A 53 4.05 -3.98 -8.93
N VAL A 54 4.32 -4.64 -10.06
CA VAL A 54 5.64 -5.15 -10.46
C VAL A 54 6.03 -4.49 -11.77
N THR A 55 7.27 -4.04 -11.87
CA THR A 55 7.86 -3.47 -13.08
C THR A 55 9.31 -3.93 -13.21
N ASP A 56 9.86 -3.91 -14.43
CA ASP A 56 11.28 -4.23 -14.66
C ASP A 56 12.22 -3.05 -14.36
N SER A 57 11.65 -1.87 -14.08
CA SER A 57 12.41 -0.65 -13.82
C SER A 57 12.59 -0.39 -12.34
N ALA A 58 13.79 0.05 -11.96
CA ALA A 58 14.05 0.51 -10.61
C ALA A 58 13.30 1.82 -10.33
N LEU A 59 12.48 1.81 -9.29
CA LEU A 59 11.77 2.98 -8.78
C LEU A 59 12.40 3.43 -7.46
N THR A 60 12.17 4.68 -7.09
CA THR A 60 12.61 5.23 -5.81
C THR A 60 11.43 5.79 -5.01
N ILE A 61 11.48 5.68 -3.68
CA ILE A 61 10.46 6.30 -2.81
C ILE A 61 10.45 7.81 -3.04
N GLY A 62 9.24 8.39 -3.17
CA GLY A 62 9.05 9.79 -3.51
C GLY A 62 9.05 10.10 -5.01
N GLN A 63 9.31 9.12 -5.86
CA GLN A 63 9.28 9.30 -7.32
C GLN A 63 7.84 9.50 -7.81
N ARG A 64 7.63 10.56 -8.59
CA ARG A 64 6.34 10.82 -9.25
C ARG A 64 6.22 9.95 -10.49
N VAL A 65 5.06 9.33 -10.65
CA VAL A 65 4.74 8.41 -11.73
C VAL A 65 3.29 8.63 -12.18
N THR A 66 2.93 8.08 -13.34
CA THR A 66 1.53 8.03 -13.78
C THR A 66 1.18 6.58 -14.13
N ILE A 67 0.14 6.06 -13.51
CA ILE A 67 -0.45 4.78 -13.90
C ILE A 67 -1.38 5.03 -15.08
N VAL A 68 -1.21 4.28 -16.15
CA VAL A 68 -2.05 4.39 -17.34
C VAL A 68 -2.74 3.05 -17.60
N TRP A 69 -4.06 3.09 -17.73
CA TRP A 69 -4.88 1.97 -18.18
C TRP A 69 -5.53 2.31 -19.50
N GLY A 70 -5.44 1.44 -20.49
CA GLY A 70 -6.12 1.63 -21.77
C GLY A 70 -5.50 0.85 -22.90
N ALA A 71 -6.02 1.08 -24.11
CA ALA A 71 -5.42 0.55 -25.34
C ALA A 71 -4.09 1.25 -25.63
N SER A 72 -3.23 0.59 -26.40
CA SER A 72 -1.89 1.08 -26.74
C SER A 72 -1.86 2.41 -27.50
N ASP A 73 -2.98 2.80 -28.09
CA ASP A 73 -3.16 3.96 -28.98
C ASP A 73 -3.64 5.24 -28.30
N MET A 74 -3.73 5.29 -26.97
CA MET A 74 -3.80 6.49 -26.13
C MET A 74 -5.04 7.40 -26.16
N GLU A 75 -5.92 7.35 -27.10
CA GLU A 75 -7.02 8.32 -27.18
C GLU A 75 -8.15 8.09 -26.16
N SER A 76 -8.15 6.92 -25.50
CA SER A 76 -9.21 6.54 -24.53
C SER A 76 -8.70 6.00 -23.20
N GLY A 77 -7.42 6.19 -22.89
CA GLY A 77 -6.81 5.66 -21.65
C GLY A 77 -7.09 6.52 -20.41
N ILE A 78 -7.20 5.88 -19.25
CA ILE A 78 -7.23 6.55 -17.95
C ILE A 78 -5.79 6.72 -17.48
N ALA A 79 -5.40 7.95 -17.15
CA ALA A 79 -4.08 8.28 -16.64
C ALA A 79 -4.20 8.90 -15.25
N ILE A 80 -3.67 8.23 -14.21
CA ILE A 80 -3.78 8.65 -12.83
C ILE A 80 -2.37 8.94 -12.29
N PRO A 81 -2.09 10.19 -11.92
CA PRO A 81 -0.83 10.55 -11.29
C PRO A 81 -0.72 9.96 -9.89
N GLY A 82 0.49 9.62 -9.48
CA GLY A 82 0.77 9.07 -8.17
C GLY A 82 2.23 9.24 -7.76
N ILE A 83 2.54 8.75 -6.58
CA ILE A 83 3.86 8.80 -5.99
C ILE A 83 4.23 7.44 -5.40
N VAL A 84 5.46 7.00 -5.66
CA VAL A 84 5.99 5.76 -5.08
C VAL A 84 6.19 5.95 -3.58
N HIS A 85 5.49 5.18 -2.74
CA HIS A 85 5.61 5.26 -1.28
C HIS A 85 6.23 4.00 -0.66
N TRP A 86 6.32 2.90 -1.41
CA TRP A 86 6.88 1.65 -0.94
C TRP A 86 7.63 0.94 -2.07
N ILE A 87 8.71 0.26 -1.70
CA ILE A 87 9.50 -0.60 -2.60
C ILE A 87 9.73 -1.92 -1.89
N GLY A 88 9.33 -3.01 -2.54
CA GLY A 88 9.57 -4.37 -2.08
C GLY A 88 10.93 -4.88 -2.59
N PHE A 89 11.58 -5.64 -1.73
CA PHE A 89 12.85 -6.30 -2.07
C PHE A 89 12.58 -7.77 -2.46
N GLY A 90 12.01 -7.99 -3.63
CA GLY A 90 11.89 -9.32 -4.21
C GLY A 90 13.18 -9.75 -4.92
N LYS A 91 13.50 -11.04 -4.91
CA LYS A 91 14.71 -11.56 -5.57
C LYS A 91 14.74 -11.38 -7.09
N HIS A 92 13.61 -11.08 -7.73
CA HIS A 92 13.46 -11.09 -9.20
C HIS A 92 12.52 -10.02 -9.77
N SER A 93 12.01 -9.10 -8.96
CA SER A 93 11.09 -8.07 -9.45
C SER A 93 11.15 -6.82 -8.59
N ASN A 94 11.09 -5.66 -9.22
CA ASN A 94 10.93 -4.40 -8.54
C ASN A 94 9.44 -4.23 -8.21
N GLU A 95 9.04 -4.62 -7.00
CA GLU A 95 7.70 -4.37 -6.49
C GLU A 95 7.62 -2.95 -5.95
N ALA A 96 6.53 -2.25 -6.22
CA ALA A 96 6.30 -0.91 -5.70
C ALA A 96 4.84 -0.70 -5.29
N GLY A 97 4.64 0.07 -4.21
CA GLY A 97 3.38 0.66 -3.82
C GLY A 97 3.30 2.10 -4.32
N ILE A 98 2.21 2.44 -4.99
CA ILE A 98 1.99 3.77 -5.56
C ILE A 98 0.71 4.35 -4.96
N ALA A 99 0.86 5.43 -4.19
CA ALA A 99 -0.24 6.23 -3.72
C ALA A 99 -0.75 7.11 -4.87
N LEU A 100 -2.03 7.01 -5.19
CA LEU A 100 -2.67 7.74 -6.28
C LEU A 100 -3.20 9.07 -5.78
N HIS A 101 -3.05 10.12 -6.58
CA HIS A 101 -3.59 11.47 -6.28
C HIS A 101 -5.08 11.57 -6.58
N GLU A 102 -5.59 10.71 -7.45
CA GLU A 102 -6.99 10.63 -7.84
C GLU A 102 -7.51 9.20 -7.64
N PRO A 103 -8.80 9.02 -7.37
CA PRO A 103 -9.36 7.69 -7.17
C PRO A 103 -9.31 6.85 -8.45
N LEU A 104 -8.91 5.60 -8.30
CA LEU A 104 -9.02 4.60 -9.36
C LEU A 104 -10.51 4.27 -9.58
N PRO A 105 -11.00 4.20 -10.82
CA PRO A 105 -12.33 3.70 -11.12
C PRO A 105 -12.60 2.34 -10.48
N GLU A 106 -13.82 2.13 -9.97
CA GLU A 106 -14.16 0.93 -9.18
C GLU A 106 -13.97 -0.37 -9.97
N ASP A 107 -14.26 -0.36 -11.26
CA ASP A 107 -14.09 -1.47 -12.19
C ASP A 107 -12.61 -1.85 -12.44
N LEU A 108 -11.68 -0.97 -12.11
CA LEU A 108 -10.24 -1.20 -12.18
C LEU A 108 -9.63 -1.60 -10.83
N THR A 109 -10.39 -1.63 -9.75
CA THR A 109 -9.90 -2.09 -8.45
C THR A 109 -9.67 -3.60 -8.45
N VAL A 110 -8.54 -4.04 -7.91
CA VAL A 110 -8.16 -5.45 -7.81
C VAL A 110 -7.92 -5.77 -6.35
N LYS A 111 -8.81 -6.57 -5.75
CA LYS A 111 -8.65 -6.96 -4.34
C LYS A 111 -7.33 -7.71 -4.15
N PRO A 112 -6.54 -7.36 -3.13
CA PRO A 112 -5.37 -8.13 -2.77
C PRO A 112 -5.74 -9.59 -2.49
N GLN A 113 -4.91 -10.52 -2.93
CA GLN A 113 -5.19 -11.95 -2.74
C GLN A 113 -5.33 -12.28 -1.24
N GLY A 114 -6.42 -12.95 -0.88
CA GLY A 114 -6.61 -13.59 0.42
C GLY A 114 -7.31 -12.79 1.51
N GLY A 115 -7.99 -11.66 1.21
CA GLY A 115 -8.66 -10.89 2.26
C GLY A 115 -9.90 -10.11 1.84
N SER A 116 -10.76 -9.82 2.83
CA SER A 116 -11.91 -8.90 2.71
C SER A 116 -11.51 -7.42 2.86
N ARG A 117 -10.21 -7.10 2.85
CA ARG A 117 -9.69 -5.75 3.10
C ARG A 117 -9.85 -4.86 1.89
N SER A 118 -10.23 -3.60 2.12
CA SER A 118 -10.34 -2.55 1.10
C SER A 118 -8.99 -1.94 0.73
N ASN A 119 -8.00 -1.94 1.66
CA ASN A 119 -6.71 -1.30 1.49
C ASN A 119 -5.55 -2.30 1.45
N ILE A 120 -4.54 -1.98 0.65
CA ILE A 120 -3.30 -2.75 0.54
C ILE A 120 -2.44 -2.44 1.76
N ARG A 121 -1.72 -3.44 2.26
CA ARG A 121 -0.77 -3.28 3.37
C ARG A 121 0.65 -3.53 2.90
N TYR A 122 1.54 -2.67 3.35
CA TYR A 122 2.94 -2.69 3.01
C TYR A 122 3.79 -2.96 4.25
N GLU A 123 4.70 -3.90 4.15
CA GLU A 123 5.63 -4.18 5.23
C GLU A 123 6.61 -3.03 5.43
N CYS A 124 6.90 -2.73 6.69
CA CYS A 124 7.93 -1.77 7.08
C CYS A 124 8.60 -2.21 8.37
N ARG A 125 9.65 -1.50 8.79
CA ARG A 125 10.29 -1.65 10.09
C ARG A 125 10.77 -0.29 10.56
N VAL A 126 9.85 0.50 11.11
CA VAL A 126 10.17 1.86 11.55
C VAL A 126 10.11 1.91 13.08
N PRO A 127 11.26 2.06 13.76
CA PRO A 127 11.30 2.24 15.19
C PRO A 127 10.78 3.64 15.60
N GLY A 128 10.13 3.71 16.75
CA GLY A 128 9.60 4.95 17.29
C GLY A 128 9.05 4.77 18.69
N VAL A 129 8.20 5.71 19.10
CA VAL A 129 7.56 5.73 20.41
C VAL A 129 6.05 5.79 20.20
N LEU A 130 5.32 4.87 20.81
CA LEU A 130 3.87 4.89 20.90
C LEU A 130 3.46 5.45 22.25
N ALA A 131 2.63 6.49 22.25
CA ALA A 131 2.15 7.17 23.44
C ALA A 131 0.62 7.18 23.48
N TRP A 132 0.07 7.08 24.69
CA TRP A 132 -1.37 7.23 24.96
C TRP A 132 -1.60 7.74 26.39
N SER A 133 -2.81 8.24 26.64
CA SER A 133 -3.24 8.63 27.96
C SER A 133 -4.22 7.58 28.51
N SER A 134 -3.98 7.16 29.76
CA SER A 134 -4.91 6.39 30.57
C SER A 134 -5.13 7.16 31.88
N GLU A 135 -4.82 6.59 33.04
CA GLU A 135 -4.73 7.35 34.30
C GLU A 135 -3.50 8.26 34.38
N SER A 136 -2.48 7.97 33.56
CA SER A 136 -1.28 8.76 33.36
C SER A 136 -0.84 8.66 31.90
N GLU A 137 0.04 9.54 31.46
CA GLU A 137 0.66 9.45 30.15
C GLU A 137 1.62 8.27 30.10
N VAL A 138 1.40 7.36 29.15
CA VAL A 138 2.22 6.17 28.91
C VAL A 138 2.93 6.31 27.57
N SER A 139 4.23 6.04 27.57
CA SER A 139 5.04 6.01 26.36
C SER A 139 5.90 4.76 26.32
N VAL A 140 5.86 4.01 25.23
CA VAL A 140 6.65 2.78 25.04
C VAL A 140 7.38 2.77 23.72
N ALA A 141 8.51 2.09 23.67
CA ALA A 141 9.17 1.80 22.40
C ALA A 141 8.27 0.93 21.54
N ALA A 142 8.16 1.28 20.26
CA ALA A 142 7.33 0.59 19.30
C ALA A 142 8.06 0.43 17.97
N ILE A 143 7.72 -0.62 17.23
CA ILE A 143 8.17 -0.81 15.85
C ILE A 143 6.93 -0.88 14.98
N ALA A 144 6.78 0.05 14.03
CA ALA A 144 5.79 -0.07 12.98
C ALA A 144 6.18 -1.23 12.05
N MET A 145 5.29 -2.21 11.91
CA MET A 145 5.53 -3.46 11.19
C MET A 145 4.94 -3.47 9.78
N ASN A 146 3.78 -2.88 9.62
CA ASN A 146 3.13 -2.66 8.33
C ASN A 146 2.17 -1.48 8.42
N TYR A 147 1.84 -0.93 7.26
CA TYR A 147 0.92 0.20 7.14
C TYR A 147 0.05 0.06 5.87
N SER A 148 -1.06 0.77 5.87
CA SER A 148 -1.90 1.08 4.72
C SER A 148 -2.19 2.58 4.72
N ARG A 149 -3.01 3.06 3.80
CA ARG A 149 -3.44 4.45 3.78
C ARG A 149 -4.06 4.89 5.12
N ASP A 150 -4.91 4.06 5.72
CA ASP A 150 -5.78 4.33 6.87
C ASP A 150 -5.43 3.53 8.13
N GLY A 151 -4.40 2.70 8.10
CA GLY A 151 -4.06 1.83 9.22
C GLY A 151 -2.58 1.54 9.38
N ILE A 152 -2.20 1.18 10.60
CA ILE A 152 -0.83 0.83 10.95
C ILE A 152 -0.82 -0.27 12.02
N CYS A 153 0.15 -1.16 11.95
CA CYS A 153 0.37 -2.20 12.94
C CYS A 153 1.70 -1.97 13.64
N PHE A 154 1.69 -2.02 14.97
CA PHE A 154 2.86 -1.88 15.81
C PHE A 154 3.19 -3.16 16.56
N GLN A 155 4.47 -3.43 16.76
CA GLN A 155 4.97 -4.33 17.78
C GLN A 155 5.38 -3.50 19.00
N VAL A 156 4.87 -3.87 20.17
CA VAL A 156 5.09 -3.16 21.47
C VAL A 156 5.29 -4.16 22.60
N SER A 157 5.98 -3.74 23.67
CA SER A 157 6.14 -4.55 24.89
C SER A 157 4.92 -4.46 25.82
N VAL A 158 4.23 -3.33 25.81
CA VAL A 158 2.98 -3.08 26.55
C VAL A 158 1.97 -2.54 25.57
N ALA A 159 0.80 -3.15 25.50
CA ALA A 159 -0.24 -2.73 24.59
C ALA A 159 -1.19 -1.71 25.22
N PRO A 160 -1.57 -0.64 24.50
CA PRO A 160 -2.69 0.20 24.89
C PRO A 160 -4.00 -0.59 24.81
N PRO A 161 -5.02 -0.25 25.63
CA PRO A 161 -6.35 -0.83 25.50
C PRO A 161 -6.97 -0.58 24.13
N VAL A 162 -7.87 -1.47 23.70
CA VAL A 162 -8.67 -1.24 22.47
C VAL A 162 -9.51 0.03 22.65
N GLU A 163 -9.79 0.73 21.54
CA GLU A 163 -10.48 2.02 21.46
C GLU A 163 -9.72 3.20 22.11
N THR A 164 -8.46 3.01 22.47
CA THR A 164 -7.61 4.09 23.02
C THR A 164 -7.01 4.92 21.88
N PRO A 165 -7.11 6.26 21.94
CA PRO A 165 -6.35 7.15 21.08
C PRO A 165 -4.85 7.03 21.37
N VAL A 166 -4.05 6.91 20.30
CA VAL A 166 -2.60 6.76 20.39
C VAL A 166 -1.90 7.72 19.46
N LYS A 167 -0.67 8.07 19.79
CA LYS A 167 0.23 8.84 18.94
C LYS A 167 1.54 8.06 18.77
N PHE A 168 1.90 7.77 17.54
CA PHE A 168 3.20 7.20 17.19
C PHE A 168 4.12 8.32 16.70
N ALA A 169 5.31 8.44 17.28
CA ALA A 169 6.32 9.40 16.90
C ALA A 169 7.62 8.68 16.51
N TRP A 170 8.25 9.12 15.42
CA TRP A 170 9.53 8.58 14.97
C TRP A 170 10.41 9.69 14.39
N ASP A 171 11.71 9.42 14.33
CA ASP A 171 12.69 10.26 13.66
C ASP A 171 13.07 9.65 12.32
N ARG A 172 13.14 10.47 11.28
CA ARG A 172 13.65 10.09 9.98
C ARG A 172 14.62 11.17 9.49
N SER A 173 15.89 10.82 9.45
CA SER A 173 16.97 11.74 9.01
C SER A 173 16.98 13.08 9.77
N GLY A 174 16.72 13.04 11.09
CA GLY A 174 16.66 14.23 11.94
C GLY A 174 15.32 15.00 11.90
N GLN A 175 14.36 14.53 11.10
CA GLN A 175 13.02 15.10 11.06
C GLN A 175 12.07 14.28 11.94
N LYS A 176 11.46 14.95 12.93
CA LYS A 176 10.45 14.36 13.79
C LYS A 176 9.12 14.28 13.05
N ASN A 177 8.55 13.08 13.00
CA ASN A 177 7.26 12.79 12.41
C ASN A 177 6.32 12.20 13.44
N SER A 178 5.02 12.30 13.25
CA SER A 178 4.05 11.62 14.09
C SER A 178 2.76 11.30 13.32
N LEU A 179 2.12 10.20 13.74
CA LEU A 179 0.79 9.78 13.31
C LEU A 179 -0.09 9.58 14.53
N ALA A 180 -1.36 9.93 14.42
CA ALA A 180 -2.37 9.67 15.43
C ALA A 180 -3.38 8.64 14.93
N GLY A 181 -3.83 7.78 15.83
CA GLY A 181 -4.79 6.72 15.50
C GLY A 181 -5.56 6.26 16.72
N VAL A 182 -6.45 5.29 16.50
CA VAL A 182 -7.23 4.62 17.54
C VAL A 182 -6.94 3.12 17.46
N VAL A 183 -6.65 2.50 18.58
CA VAL A 183 -6.40 1.06 18.67
C VAL A 183 -7.68 0.30 18.33
N ARG A 184 -7.63 -0.60 17.36
CA ARG A 184 -8.77 -1.42 16.93
C ARG A 184 -8.66 -2.87 17.39
N TRP A 185 -7.44 -3.37 17.56
CA TRP A 185 -7.21 -4.72 18.04
C TRP A 185 -5.81 -4.86 18.65
N VAL A 186 -5.70 -5.82 19.56
CA VAL A 186 -4.44 -6.21 20.22
C VAL A 186 -4.34 -7.73 20.21
N ILE A 187 -3.18 -8.27 19.85
CA ILE A 187 -2.87 -9.70 19.85
C ILE A 187 -1.60 -9.92 20.64
N GLY A 188 -1.66 -10.76 21.66
CA GLY A 188 -0.47 -11.18 22.39
C GLY A 188 0.43 -12.09 21.55
N GLN A 189 1.74 -11.86 21.64
CA GLN A 189 2.78 -12.70 21.03
C GLN A 189 3.86 -13.01 22.06
N ASN A 190 4.72 -14.01 21.78
CA ASN A 190 5.87 -14.27 22.61
C ASN A 190 6.80 -13.04 22.66
N GLY A 191 6.88 -12.42 23.84
CA GLY A 191 7.72 -11.24 24.08
C GLY A 191 7.07 -9.89 23.83
N GLY A 192 5.74 -9.81 23.70
CA GLY A 192 5.03 -8.53 23.53
C GLY A 192 3.65 -8.65 22.87
N PHE A 193 3.27 -7.62 22.15
CA PHE A 193 1.96 -7.50 21.53
C PHE A 193 2.09 -6.95 20.12
N LEU A 194 1.18 -7.39 19.21
CA LEU A 194 0.84 -6.66 18.01
C LEU A 194 -0.40 -5.82 18.26
N THR A 195 -0.33 -4.56 17.89
CA THR A 195 -1.41 -3.59 18.07
C THR A 195 -1.75 -2.97 16.73
N GLY A 196 -2.98 -3.18 16.26
CA GLY A 196 -3.46 -2.56 15.03
C GLY A 196 -4.26 -1.30 15.34
N CYS A 197 -3.91 -0.22 14.65
CA CYS A 197 -4.54 1.07 14.79
C CYS A 197 -5.14 1.53 13.47
N GLU A 198 -6.31 2.13 13.54
CA GLU A 198 -6.89 2.94 12.47
C GLU A 198 -6.37 4.37 12.63
N LEU A 199 -5.90 4.96 11.56
CA LEU A 199 -5.39 6.34 11.57
C LEU A 199 -6.54 7.34 11.56
N ILE A 200 -6.38 8.44 12.28
CA ILE A 200 -7.38 9.54 12.31
C ILE A 200 -7.42 10.27 10.98
N THR A 201 -6.31 10.25 10.25
CA THR A 201 -6.17 10.85 8.93
C THR A 201 -5.60 9.82 7.96
N ASP A 202 -5.93 9.92 6.66
CA ASP A 202 -5.45 9.03 5.60
C ASP A 202 -3.97 9.29 5.23
N HIS A 203 -3.10 9.37 6.24
CA HIS A 203 -1.68 9.73 6.06
C HIS A 203 -0.73 8.56 6.35
N GLY A 204 -1.19 7.31 6.22
CA GLY A 204 -0.35 6.13 6.47
C GLY A 204 0.96 6.13 5.68
N TYR A 205 0.98 6.72 4.49
CA TYR A 205 2.19 6.80 3.65
C TYR A 205 3.30 7.70 4.24
N LEU A 206 2.97 8.55 5.21
CA LEU A 206 3.97 9.36 5.93
C LEU A 206 5.02 8.48 6.63
N ILE A 207 4.68 7.25 6.99
CA ILE A 207 5.62 6.29 7.59
C ILE A 207 6.82 6.01 6.66
N SER A 208 6.62 6.06 5.36
CA SER A 208 7.65 5.93 4.34
C SER A 208 8.29 7.27 3.93
N GLY A 209 7.82 8.40 4.50
CA GLY A 209 8.28 9.75 4.21
C GLY A 209 7.63 10.37 2.97
N VAL A 210 6.46 9.88 2.58
CA VAL A 210 5.69 10.41 1.46
C VAL A 210 4.44 11.10 1.97
N THR A 211 4.20 12.33 1.48
CA THR A 211 2.97 13.08 1.67
C THR A 211 2.20 13.10 0.35
N VAL A 212 0.94 12.68 0.39
CA VAL A 212 0.04 12.57 -0.77
C VAL A 212 -1.06 13.61 -0.66
#